data_3b0eaf0db67d8f1a2f8cd08f6167801d
#
_entry.id   3b0eaf0db67d8f1a2f8cd08f6167801d
#
_cell.length_a   1.000
_cell.length_b   1.000
_cell.length_c   1.000
_cell.angle_alpha   90.00
_cell.angle_beta   90.00
_cell.angle_gamma   90.00
#
_symmetry.space_group_name_H-M   'P 1'
#
loop_
_entity.id
_entity.type
_entity.pdbx_description
1 polymer ?
#
loop_
_entity_poly.entity_id
_entity_poly.type
_entity_poly.pdbx_seq_one_letter_code
_entity_poly.pdbx_strand_id
1 'polypeptide(L)'
;MPFTQDHELDLLFPTDLIPADVRKQLPQELHIRPLASSDYARGHLDVLAVLTVVSDPGEEAWRAQFEAIRTAPCTYYSIVIVDKASDRIVAVGTVFVERKFLRGLGAVGHIEDIAVDKSQQGKKLGLRIINALTGISENSGCYKTILNCSESNIRKSLSVPVAPWLERNGERAAC
;
A
#
# COMPACT_ATOMS: atom_id res chain seq x y z
N MET A 1 3.70 -18.28 14.46
CA MET A 1 4.17 -17.29 15.45
C MET A 1 2.96 -16.48 15.90
N PRO A 2 2.91 -15.93 17.12
CA PRO A 2 1.83 -15.02 17.49
C PRO A 2 1.88 -13.78 16.59
N PHE A 3 0.72 -13.19 16.30
CA PHE A 3 0.62 -11.96 15.51
C PHE A 3 1.36 -10.80 16.19
N THR A 4 2.26 -10.16 15.45
CA THR A 4 3.04 -9.01 15.94
C THR A 4 2.21 -7.73 15.82
N GLN A 5 2.05 -7.00 16.93
CA GLN A 5 1.26 -5.77 16.96
C GLN A 5 2.01 -4.60 16.33
N ASP A 6 1.27 -3.61 15.80
CA ASP A 6 1.87 -2.45 15.10
C ASP A 6 2.88 -1.68 15.97
N HIS A 7 2.63 -1.58 17.28
CA HIS A 7 3.52 -0.85 18.20
C HIS A 7 4.84 -1.58 18.50
N GLU A 8 4.95 -2.85 18.12
CA GLU A 8 6.17 -3.66 18.22
C GLU A 8 7.02 -3.61 16.94
N LEU A 9 6.51 -2.92 15.90
CA LEU A 9 7.11 -2.87 14.58
C LEU A 9 7.68 -1.48 14.27
N ASP A 10 8.80 -1.48 13.56
CA ASP A 10 9.37 -0.28 12.94
C ASP A 10 8.72 -0.06 11.55
N LEU A 11 7.65 0.72 11.52
CA LEU A 11 6.80 0.94 10.36
C LEU A 11 7.35 2.02 9.44
N LEU A 12 7.07 1.90 8.14
CA LEU A 12 7.48 2.83 7.11
C LEU A 12 6.90 4.24 7.32
N PHE A 13 5.66 4.33 7.84
CA PHE A 13 4.94 5.56 8.15
C PHE A 13 3.87 5.30 9.23
N PRO A 14 3.28 6.36 9.83
CA PRO A 14 2.24 6.21 10.85
C PRO A 14 0.98 5.50 10.34
N THR A 15 0.41 4.64 11.17
CA THR A 15 -0.74 3.80 10.79
C THR A 15 -2.02 4.59 10.55
N ASP A 16 -2.19 5.76 11.13
CA ASP A 16 -3.36 6.63 11.04
C ASP A 16 -3.60 7.20 9.63
N LEU A 17 -2.57 7.19 8.76
CA LEU A 17 -2.72 7.53 7.35
C LEU A 17 -3.59 6.53 6.56
N ILE A 18 -3.73 5.29 7.04
CA ILE A 18 -4.62 4.31 6.42
C ILE A 18 -6.06 4.59 6.88
N PRO A 19 -7.02 4.79 5.97
CA PRO A 19 -8.40 5.10 6.33
C PRO A 19 -9.03 4.07 7.27
N ALA A 20 -9.71 4.54 8.32
CA ALA A 20 -10.29 3.69 9.36
C ALA A 20 -11.44 2.80 8.84
N ASP A 21 -12.17 3.25 7.82
CA ASP A 21 -13.24 2.51 7.18
C ASP A 21 -12.71 1.29 6.41
N VAL A 22 -11.55 1.40 5.76
CA VAL A 22 -10.88 0.26 5.11
C VAL A 22 -10.48 -0.80 6.14
N ARG A 23 -9.94 -0.37 7.29
CA ARG A 23 -9.58 -1.29 8.39
C ARG A 23 -10.81 -2.05 8.91
N LYS A 24 -11.93 -1.36 9.09
CA LYS A 24 -13.19 -1.96 9.59
C LYS A 24 -13.81 -2.97 8.62
N GLN A 25 -13.52 -2.85 7.33
CA GLN A 25 -14.04 -3.75 6.30
C GLN A 25 -13.22 -5.03 6.14
N LEU A 26 -12.04 -5.13 6.76
CA LEU A 26 -11.23 -6.33 6.71
C LEU A 26 -11.85 -7.46 7.55
N PRO A 27 -11.75 -8.73 7.10
CA PRO A 27 -12.01 -9.88 7.92
C PRO A 27 -11.22 -9.86 9.22
N GLN A 28 -11.78 -10.39 10.32
CA GLN A 28 -11.14 -10.32 11.64
C GLN A 28 -9.79 -11.03 11.71
N GLU A 29 -9.58 -12.05 10.87
CA GLU A 29 -8.35 -12.81 10.74
C GLU A 29 -7.22 -12.04 10.03
N LEU A 30 -7.54 -10.91 9.39
CA LEU A 30 -6.58 -10.09 8.65
C LEU A 30 -6.30 -8.76 9.34
N HIS A 31 -5.12 -8.21 9.04
CA HIS A 31 -4.72 -6.89 9.54
C HIS A 31 -4.02 -6.11 8.42
N ILE A 32 -4.36 -4.82 8.26
CA ILE A 32 -3.71 -3.92 7.30
C ILE A 32 -2.86 -2.90 8.04
N ARG A 33 -1.64 -2.72 7.59
CA ARG A 33 -0.67 -1.79 8.17
C ARG A 33 0.36 -1.32 7.15
N PRO A 34 1.14 -0.27 7.45
CA PRO A 34 2.34 0.06 6.69
C PRO A 34 3.35 -1.10 6.68
N LEU A 35 4.17 -1.14 5.64
CA LEU A 35 5.32 -2.05 5.58
C LEU A 35 6.24 -1.79 6.77
N ALA A 36 6.82 -2.86 7.35
CA ALA A 36 7.74 -2.78 8.48
C ALA A 36 9.16 -3.24 8.08
N SER A 37 10.19 -2.73 8.77
CA SER A 37 11.59 -3.07 8.51
C SER A 37 11.93 -4.56 8.67
N SER A 38 11.06 -5.34 9.31
CA SER A 38 11.18 -6.80 9.51
C SER A 38 10.33 -7.64 8.56
N ASP A 39 9.68 -7.05 7.56
CA ASP A 39 8.71 -7.74 6.70
C ASP A 39 9.34 -8.61 5.61
N TYR A 40 10.65 -8.53 5.43
CA TYR A 40 11.38 -9.52 4.64
C TYR A 40 11.07 -10.94 5.14
N ALA A 41 11.20 -11.18 6.45
CA ALA A 41 10.95 -12.49 7.06
C ALA A 41 9.46 -12.92 7.02
N ARG A 42 8.52 -11.96 6.85
CA ARG A 42 7.09 -12.25 6.71
C ARG A 42 6.64 -12.53 5.28
N GLY A 43 7.58 -12.63 4.33
CA GLY A 43 7.32 -13.02 2.95
C GLY A 43 6.85 -11.88 2.04
N HIS A 44 7.34 -10.67 2.26
CA HIS A 44 7.04 -9.54 1.37
C HIS A 44 7.38 -9.86 -0.10
N LEU A 45 8.56 -10.43 -0.35
CA LEU A 45 8.99 -10.80 -1.71
C LEU A 45 8.19 -11.97 -2.28
N ASP A 46 7.75 -12.92 -1.45
CA ASP A 46 6.93 -14.07 -1.88
C ASP A 46 5.61 -13.61 -2.49
N VAL A 47 4.99 -12.58 -1.89
CA VAL A 47 3.74 -12.00 -2.40
C VAL A 47 3.98 -11.21 -3.68
N LEU A 48 5.05 -10.43 -3.77
CA LEU A 48 5.43 -9.69 -4.99
C LEU A 48 5.75 -10.62 -6.16
N ALA A 49 6.27 -11.83 -5.90
CA ALA A 49 6.53 -12.84 -6.91
C ALA A 49 5.27 -13.33 -7.66
N VAL A 50 4.08 -12.98 -7.17
CA VAL A 50 2.82 -13.23 -7.90
C VAL A 50 2.66 -12.29 -9.11
N LEU A 51 3.28 -11.11 -9.08
CA LEU A 51 3.21 -10.12 -10.18
C LEU A 51 4.22 -10.39 -11.28
N THR A 52 5.45 -10.72 -10.89
CA THR A 52 6.58 -10.80 -11.81
C THR A 52 7.69 -11.66 -11.21
N VAL A 53 8.76 -11.85 -11.97
CA VAL A 53 9.97 -12.50 -11.47
C VAL A 53 10.62 -11.62 -10.40
N VAL A 54 10.75 -12.16 -9.19
CA VAL A 54 11.42 -11.51 -8.08
C VAL A 54 12.65 -12.34 -7.74
N SER A 55 13.84 -11.74 -7.83
CA SER A 55 15.08 -12.31 -7.33
C SER A 55 15.22 -11.93 -5.86
N ASP A 56 15.54 -12.88 -5.00
CA ASP A 56 15.80 -12.58 -3.59
C ASP A 56 17.19 -11.95 -3.44
N PRO A 57 17.27 -10.66 -3.03
CA PRO A 57 18.55 -9.97 -2.85
C PRO A 57 19.20 -10.25 -1.48
N GLY A 58 18.50 -11.00 -0.62
CA GLY A 58 18.84 -11.17 0.79
C GLY A 58 18.31 -10.06 1.70
N GLU A 59 18.19 -10.38 2.99
CA GLU A 59 17.57 -9.48 3.99
C GLU A 59 18.30 -8.15 4.12
N GLU A 60 19.62 -8.14 4.08
CA GLU A 60 20.42 -6.92 4.21
C GLU A 60 20.13 -5.91 3.08
N ALA A 61 20.14 -6.38 1.83
CA ALA A 61 19.85 -5.54 0.67
C ALA A 61 18.38 -5.09 0.65
N TRP A 62 17.44 -5.97 1.05
CA TRP A 62 16.04 -5.61 1.20
C TRP A 62 15.86 -4.53 2.27
N ARG A 63 16.51 -4.63 3.41
CA ARG A 63 16.48 -3.64 4.49
C ARG A 63 17.08 -2.30 4.05
N ALA A 64 18.18 -2.32 3.32
CA ALA A 64 18.77 -1.11 2.73
C ALA A 64 17.78 -0.41 1.80
N GLN A 65 17.03 -1.14 0.98
CA GLN A 65 15.98 -0.58 0.14
C GLN A 65 14.81 -0.02 0.96
N PHE A 66 14.39 -0.70 2.03
CA PHE A 66 13.37 -0.18 2.95
C PHE A 66 13.79 1.18 3.53
N GLU A 67 15.05 1.31 4.00
CA GLU A 67 15.56 2.57 4.53
C GLU A 67 15.66 3.67 3.45
N ALA A 68 16.06 3.33 2.24
CA ALA A 68 16.10 4.28 1.14
C ALA A 68 14.69 4.85 0.82
N ILE A 69 13.67 4.00 0.84
CA ILE A 69 12.27 4.39 0.68
C ILE A 69 11.81 5.26 1.84
N ARG A 70 12.14 4.90 3.07
CA ARG A 70 11.76 5.62 4.29
C ARG A 70 12.35 7.02 4.36
N THR A 71 13.58 7.20 3.86
CA THR A 71 14.28 8.49 3.85
C THR A 71 13.81 9.45 2.75
N ALA A 72 12.92 9.02 1.86
CA ALA A 72 12.26 9.89 0.88
C ALA A 72 10.93 10.42 1.46
N PRO A 73 10.92 11.55 2.17
CA PRO A 73 9.77 11.98 2.97
C PRO A 73 8.54 12.21 2.09
N CYS A 74 7.39 11.78 2.57
CA CYS A 74 6.09 11.99 1.93
C CYS A 74 6.02 11.52 0.46
N THR A 75 6.82 10.52 0.12
CA THR A 75 6.91 10.06 -1.27
C THR A 75 6.37 8.63 -1.42
N TYR A 76 6.76 7.70 -0.56
CA TYR A 76 6.39 6.30 -0.69
C TYR A 76 5.55 5.81 0.49
N TYR A 77 4.44 5.16 0.17
CA TYR A 77 3.53 4.56 1.15
C TYR A 77 3.24 3.13 0.73
N SER A 78 4.06 2.20 1.20
CA SER A 78 3.85 0.77 1.00
C SER A 78 3.06 0.18 2.16
N ILE A 79 1.99 -0.55 1.86
CA ILE A 79 1.12 -1.20 2.84
C ILE A 79 1.04 -2.69 2.60
N VAL A 80 0.77 -3.42 3.65
CA VAL A 80 0.60 -4.88 3.63
C VAL A 80 -0.68 -5.29 4.34
N ILE A 81 -1.26 -6.41 3.91
CA ILE A 81 -2.26 -7.16 4.69
C ILE A 81 -1.59 -8.41 5.20
N VAL A 82 -1.71 -8.64 6.50
CA VAL A 82 -1.11 -9.76 7.23
C VAL A 82 -2.20 -10.71 7.70
N ASP A 83 -2.00 -12.00 7.56
CA ASP A 83 -2.80 -13.04 8.19
C ASP A 83 -2.34 -13.20 9.66
N LYS A 84 -3.25 -12.94 10.60
CA LYS A 84 -2.95 -12.96 12.04
C LYS A 84 -2.61 -14.34 12.59
N ALA A 85 -3.08 -15.41 11.93
CA ALA A 85 -2.80 -16.76 12.39
C ALA A 85 -1.35 -17.18 12.13
N SER A 86 -0.77 -16.71 11.03
CA SER A 86 0.57 -17.08 10.57
C SER A 86 1.60 -15.97 10.71
N ASP A 87 1.19 -14.73 10.98
CA ASP A 87 2.00 -13.50 10.90
C ASP A 87 2.69 -13.30 9.53
N ARG A 88 2.06 -13.84 8.46
CA ARG A 88 2.58 -13.75 7.09
C ARG A 88 1.83 -12.70 6.28
N ILE A 89 2.56 -12.03 5.41
CA ILE A 89 1.98 -11.10 4.43
C ILE A 89 1.20 -11.89 3.39
N VAL A 90 -0.02 -11.43 3.09
CA VAL A 90 -0.92 -12.04 2.11
C VAL A 90 -1.38 -11.09 1.01
N ALA A 91 -1.15 -9.79 1.18
CA ALA A 91 -1.33 -8.80 0.12
C ALA A 91 -0.42 -7.60 0.35
N VAL A 92 -0.01 -6.96 -0.73
CA VAL A 92 0.85 -5.77 -0.72
C VAL A 92 0.36 -4.76 -1.75
N GLY A 93 0.79 -3.51 -1.61
CA GLY A 93 0.64 -2.47 -2.61
C GLY A 93 1.33 -1.20 -2.16
N THR A 94 1.68 -0.36 -3.13
CA THR A 94 2.39 0.90 -2.89
C THR A 94 1.69 2.03 -3.60
N VAL A 95 1.60 3.21 -2.98
CA VAL A 95 1.37 4.47 -3.66
C VAL A 95 2.60 5.35 -3.49
N PHE A 96 3.11 5.89 -4.59
CA PHE A 96 4.09 6.96 -4.51
C PHE A 96 3.49 8.29 -4.97
N VAL A 97 3.94 9.38 -4.34
CA VAL A 97 3.44 10.74 -4.55
C VAL A 97 4.42 11.51 -5.42
N GLU A 98 3.98 11.85 -6.63
CA GLU A 98 4.72 12.70 -7.56
C GLU A 98 4.32 14.15 -7.36
N ARG A 99 5.28 15.01 -6.99
CA ARG A 99 5.06 16.46 -6.87
C ARG A 99 5.14 17.13 -8.22
N LYS A 100 4.20 18.02 -8.51
CA LYS A 100 4.08 18.75 -9.78
C LYS A 100 4.29 20.23 -9.60
N PHE A 101 4.86 20.89 -10.61
CA PHE A 101 4.79 22.35 -10.73
C PHE A 101 3.44 22.84 -11.24
N LEU A 102 2.64 21.95 -11.81
CA LEU A 102 1.28 22.20 -12.28
C LEU A 102 0.27 22.18 -11.14
N ARG A 103 -0.95 22.71 -11.41
CA ARG A 103 -2.07 22.67 -10.46
C ARG A 103 -1.73 23.27 -9.09
N GLY A 104 -1.07 24.46 -9.08
CA GLY A 104 -0.72 25.15 -7.87
C GLY A 104 0.26 24.37 -6.98
N LEU A 105 1.29 23.76 -7.57
CA LEU A 105 2.25 22.85 -6.90
C LEU A 105 1.57 21.61 -6.34
N GLY A 106 0.61 21.04 -7.06
CA GLY A 106 -0.14 19.86 -6.66
C GLY A 106 0.68 18.57 -6.72
N ALA A 107 0.04 17.46 -6.31
CA ALA A 107 0.65 16.15 -6.32
C ALA A 107 -0.27 15.11 -6.98
N VAL A 108 0.31 14.02 -7.46
CA VAL A 108 -0.37 12.88 -8.07
C VAL A 108 0.08 11.61 -7.37
N GLY A 109 -0.87 10.79 -6.92
CA GLY A 109 -0.58 9.46 -6.39
C GLY A 109 -0.54 8.44 -7.51
N HIS A 110 0.49 7.60 -7.54
CA HIS A 110 0.63 6.47 -8.46
C HIS A 110 0.58 5.18 -7.66
N ILE A 111 -0.46 4.38 -7.89
CA ILE A 111 -0.62 3.08 -7.24
C ILE A 111 0.06 2.02 -8.10
N GLU A 112 0.98 1.29 -7.47
CA GLU A 112 1.85 0.28 -8.09
C GLU A 112 1.92 -0.98 -7.22
N ASP A 113 2.44 -2.06 -7.79
CA ASP A 113 2.85 -3.28 -7.11
C ASP A 113 1.74 -3.96 -6.28
N ILE A 114 0.49 -3.91 -6.75
CA ILE A 114 -0.61 -4.58 -6.06
C ILE A 114 -0.52 -6.08 -6.30
N ALA A 115 -0.21 -6.82 -5.26
CA ALA A 115 -0.17 -8.28 -5.28
C ALA A 115 -1.00 -8.88 -4.15
N VAL A 116 -1.59 -10.05 -4.44
CA VAL A 116 -2.33 -10.85 -3.46
C VAL A 116 -1.85 -12.28 -3.58
N ASP A 117 -1.47 -12.89 -2.46
CA ASP A 117 -1.09 -14.29 -2.37
C ASP A 117 -2.15 -15.18 -3.04
N LYS A 118 -1.70 -16.18 -3.79
CA LYS A 118 -2.59 -17.06 -4.57
C LYS A 118 -3.64 -17.75 -3.69
N SER A 119 -3.29 -18.10 -2.46
CA SER A 119 -4.22 -18.78 -1.50
C SER A 119 -5.31 -17.83 -0.98
N GLN A 120 -5.13 -16.52 -1.11
CA GLN A 120 -6.04 -15.48 -0.61
C GLN A 120 -6.80 -14.76 -1.72
N GLN A 121 -6.60 -15.16 -2.97
CA GLN A 121 -7.35 -14.60 -4.11
C GLN A 121 -8.84 -14.91 -3.99
N GLY A 122 -9.68 -14.07 -4.60
CA GLY A 122 -11.15 -14.16 -4.50
C GLY A 122 -11.75 -13.44 -3.28
N LYS A 123 -10.95 -13.08 -2.25
CA LYS A 123 -11.41 -12.37 -1.04
C LYS A 123 -11.42 -10.85 -1.18
N LYS A 124 -11.27 -10.33 -2.40
CA LYS A 124 -11.24 -8.88 -2.73
C LYS A 124 -10.13 -8.10 -2.01
N LEU A 125 -9.02 -8.76 -1.61
CA LEU A 125 -7.93 -8.09 -0.89
C LEU A 125 -7.25 -7.02 -1.76
N GLY A 126 -7.05 -7.26 -3.05
CA GLY A 126 -6.52 -6.25 -3.97
C GLY A 126 -7.36 -4.97 -4.01
N LEU A 127 -8.70 -5.09 -4.00
CA LEU A 127 -9.59 -3.93 -3.93
C LEU A 127 -9.43 -3.17 -2.60
N ARG A 128 -9.24 -3.87 -1.49
CA ARG A 128 -9.00 -3.24 -0.19
C ARG A 128 -7.67 -2.50 -0.15
N ILE A 129 -6.61 -3.06 -0.75
CA ILE A 129 -5.33 -2.38 -0.94
C ILE A 129 -5.53 -1.11 -1.77
N ILE A 130 -6.23 -1.18 -2.92
CA ILE A 130 -6.50 -0.02 -3.77
C ILE A 130 -7.24 1.08 -2.99
N ASN A 131 -8.29 0.72 -2.24
CA ASN A 131 -9.06 1.69 -1.45
C ASN A 131 -8.20 2.35 -0.37
N ALA A 132 -7.34 1.59 0.31
CA ALA A 132 -6.42 2.13 1.31
C ALA A 132 -5.41 3.09 0.69
N LEU A 133 -4.79 2.71 -0.43
CA LEU A 133 -3.79 3.54 -1.12
C LEU A 133 -4.43 4.79 -1.75
N THR A 134 -5.66 4.70 -2.25
CA THR A 134 -6.41 5.86 -2.73
C THR A 134 -6.67 6.85 -1.60
N GLY A 135 -7.12 6.37 -0.43
CA GLY A 135 -7.32 7.24 0.72
C GLY A 135 -6.01 7.86 1.26
N ILE A 136 -4.89 7.12 1.26
CA ILE A 136 -3.57 7.67 1.59
C ILE A 136 -3.19 8.77 0.59
N SER A 137 -3.39 8.54 -0.72
CA SER A 137 -3.13 9.52 -1.77
C SER A 137 -3.93 10.81 -1.56
N GLU A 138 -5.23 10.68 -1.26
CA GLU A 138 -6.12 11.82 -0.96
C GLU A 138 -5.66 12.57 0.29
N ASN A 139 -5.36 11.86 1.38
CA ASN A 139 -4.86 12.45 2.63
C ASN A 139 -3.49 13.12 2.45
N SER A 140 -2.68 12.66 1.49
CA SER A 140 -1.41 13.29 1.10
C SER A 140 -1.58 14.50 0.18
N GLY A 141 -2.81 14.95 -0.09
CA GLY A 141 -3.11 16.13 -0.90
C GLY A 141 -2.94 15.92 -2.40
N CYS A 142 -2.98 14.70 -2.89
CA CYS A 142 -2.96 14.42 -4.32
C CYS A 142 -4.27 14.87 -4.98
N TYR A 143 -4.17 15.61 -6.09
CA TYR A 143 -5.35 16.04 -6.83
C TYR A 143 -5.93 14.95 -7.73
N LYS A 144 -5.18 13.87 -7.94
CA LYS A 144 -5.67 12.63 -8.59
C LYS A 144 -4.82 11.44 -8.17
N THR A 145 -5.40 10.24 -8.31
CA THR A 145 -4.70 8.96 -8.15
C THR A 145 -4.75 8.19 -9.46
N ILE A 146 -3.62 7.63 -9.88
CA ILE A 146 -3.48 6.80 -11.07
C ILE A 146 -3.18 5.38 -10.60
N LEU A 147 -3.93 4.42 -11.16
CA LEU A 147 -3.65 3.00 -10.99
C LEU A 147 -3.06 2.48 -12.30
N ASN A 148 -1.80 2.09 -12.27
CA ASN A 148 -1.14 1.42 -13.37
C ASN A 148 -1.40 -0.09 -13.28
N CYS A 149 -1.92 -0.67 -14.34
CA CYS A 149 -2.14 -2.11 -14.42
C CYS A 149 -1.80 -2.63 -15.82
N SER A 150 -1.34 -3.88 -15.89
CA SER A 150 -1.13 -4.55 -17.17
C SER A 150 -2.46 -4.74 -17.91
N GLU A 151 -2.43 -4.82 -19.24
CA GLU A 151 -3.62 -5.02 -20.08
C GLU A 151 -4.45 -6.24 -19.66
N SER A 152 -3.81 -7.32 -19.18
CA SER A 152 -4.48 -8.51 -18.67
C SER A 152 -5.33 -8.26 -17.41
N ASN A 153 -5.05 -7.19 -16.67
CA ASN A 153 -5.73 -6.81 -15.43
C ASN A 153 -6.74 -5.67 -15.60
N ILE A 154 -6.79 -5.01 -16.77
CA ILE A 154 -7.70 -3.89 -17.04
C ILE A 154 -9.17 -4.27 -16.79
N ARG A 155 -9.60 -5.45 -17.23
CA ARG A 155 -10.98 -5.93 -17.02
C ARG A 155 -11.34 -6.11 -15.54
N LYS A 156 -10.34 -6.38 -14.67
CA LYS A 156 -10.55 -6.51 -13.23
C LYS A 156 -10.58 -5.14 -12.54
N SER A 157 -9.89 -4.14 -13.08
CA SER A 157 -9.81 -2.79 -12.49
C SER A 157 -11.01 -1.91 -12.84
N LEU A 158 -11.64 -2.10 -14.01
CA LEU A 158 -12.82 -1.35 -14.45
C LEU A 158 -14.09 -1.56 -13.60
N SER A 159 -14.09 -2.53 -12.70
CA SER A 159 -15.20 -2.75 -11.75
C SER A 159 -15.08 -1.95 -10.46
N VAL A 160 -14.04 -1.13 -10.30
CA VAL A 160 -13.85 -0.28 -9.12
C VAL A 160 -14.54 1.06 -9.38
N PRO A 161 -15.57 1.44 -8.62
CA PRO A 161 -16.15 2.78 -8.71
C PRO A 161 -15.09 3.79 -8.29
N VAL A 162 -14.62 4.60 -9.23
CA VAL A 162 -13.81 5.78 -8.91
C VAL A 162 -14.76 6.78 -8.28
N ALA A 163 -14.56 7.13 -7.02
CA ALA A 163 -15.34 8.15 -6.34
C ALA A 163 -15.27 9.47 -7.12
N PRO A 164 -16.40 10.18 -7.30
CA PRO A 164 -16.39 11.45 -8.00
C PRO A 164 -15.54 12.46 -7.22
N TRP A 165 -14.68 13.19 -7.95
CA TRP A 165 -13.82 14.25 -7.42
C TRP A 165 -14.65 15.31 -6.72
N LEU A 166 -14.65 15.31 -5.39
CA LEU A 166 -15.07 16.44 -4.60
C LEU A 166 -13.91 17.44 -4.59
N GLU A 167 -14.15 18.63 -5.16
CA GLU A 167 -13.31 19.80 -4.95
C GLU A 167 -13.29 20.10 -3.45
N ARG A 168 -12.27 19.64 -2.75
CA ARG A 168 -12.00 20.06 -1.38
C ARG A 168 -11.04 21.24 -1.41
N ASN A 169 -11.63 22.41 -1.08
CA ASN A 169 -10.86 23.59 -0.77
C ASN A 169 -9.94 23.35 0.45
N GLY A 170 -8.65 23.39 0.23
CA GLY A 170 -7.73 24.28 0.94
C GLY A 170 -7.24 23.92 2.32
N GLU A 171 -7.14 22.67 2.79
CA GLU A 171 -6.21 22.37 3.90
C GLU A 171 -5.31 21.20 3.50
N ARG A 172 -4.05 21.56 3.20
CA ARG A 172 -3.00 20.56 2.97
C ARG A 172 -2.62 19.98 4.31
N ALA A 173 -2.80 18.66 4.50
CA ALA A 173 -2.17 17.98 5.60
C ALA A 173 -0.65 18.16 5.45
N ALA A 174 -0.03 18.75 6.46
CA ALA A 174 1.42 18.83 6.56
C ALA A 174 1.96 17.40 6.76
N CYS A 175 2.90 16.99 5.92
CA CYS A 175 3.73 15.83 6.19
C CYS A 175 4.60 16.07 7.42
#